data_9c4fa59d8ef1a2913eca81c62e0fdb53
#
_entry.id   9c4fa59d8ef1a2913eca81c62e0fdb53
#
_cell.length_a   1.000
_cell.length_b   1.000
_cell.length_c   1.000
_cell.angle_alpha   90.00
_cell.angle_beta   90.00
_cell.angle_gamma   90.00
#
_symmetry.space_group_name_H-M   'P 1'
#
loop_
_entity.id
_entity.type
_entity.pdbx_description
1 polymer ?
#
loop_
_entity_poly.entity_id
_entity_poly.type
_entity_poly.pdbx_seq_one_letter_code
_entity_poly.pdbx_strand_id
1 'polypeptide(L)'
;MRLKKAIVFSLCAIALTLHIAGSAHAQAGPPFLTNDPGTPGNANWEINLGSMQTISRGVSSYEVPQIDLNFGLGDRIQLTYEVPYVLQSSGGQPVQSGWSNGYPGLKWRFLDEGEDGWQMSTFPQVETGASMRARQKGIAAPGPRYLLPLEVTKKIGPFDVDFEAGYYLAGHGPRERILGFVAGRPVTKQLELDVEIYDDRADDAAPHSTTLDLGGRYKLGRGLIALFMAGRSLNGFAGGQPEFMGYLGIQILLSSYGRTFGAE
;
A
#
# COMPACT_ATOMS: atom_id res chain seq x y z
N MET A 1 -37.99 0.18 -23.72
CA MET A 1 -36.87 -0.69 -24.18
C MET A 1 -35.81 0.04 -25.01
N ARG A 2 -36.07 1.20 -25.62
CA ARG A 2 -35.04 1.95 -26.39
C ARG A 2 -34.07 2.80 -25.56
N LEU A 3 -34.49 3.30 -24.39
CA LEU A 3 -33.67 4.16 -23.55
C LEU A 3 -32.51 3.41 -22.84
N LYS A 4 -32.73 2.13 -22.42
CA LYS A 4 -31.69 1.33 -21.80
C LYS A 4 -30.56 0.91 -22.74
N LYS A 5 -30.85 0.76 -24.05
CA LYS A 5 -29.82 0.45 -25.05
C LYS A 5 -28.93 1.68 -25.38
N ALA A 6 -29.46 2.90 -25.30
CA ALA A 6 -28.67 4.11 -25.52
C ALA A 6 -27.66 4.37 -24.40
N ILE A 7 -28.00 4.08 -23.13
CA ILE A 7 -27.13 4.28 -21.99
C ILE A 7 -25.98 3.27 -22.00
N VAL A 8 -26.24 2.01 -22.36
CA VAL A 8 -25.20 0.97 -22.47
C VAL A 8 -24.23 1.27 -23.62
N PHE A 9 -24.74 1.77 -24.76
CA PHE A 9 -23.89 2.17 -25.90
C PHE A 9 -23.04 3.42 -25.60
N SER A 10 -23.55 4.38 -24.83
CA SER A 10 -22.78 5.56 -24.41
C SER A 10 -21.68 5.20 -23.39
N LEU A 11 -21.92 4.27 -22.49
CA LEU A 11 -20.90 3.80 -21.54
C LEU A 11 -19.79 2.98 -22.23
N CYS A 12 -20.14 2.18 -23.24
CA CYS A 12 -19.13 1.47 -24.05
C CYS A 12 -18.36 2.39 -25.01
N ALA A 13 -18.95 3.48 -25.50
CA ALA A 13 -18.26 4.41 -26.38
C ALA A 13 -17.26 5.33 -25.63
N ILE A 14 -17.48 5.60 -24.34
CA ILE A 14 -16.55 6.37 -23.50
C ILE A 14 -15.32 5.50 -23.14
N ALA A 15 -15.45 4.18 -23.12
CA ALA A 15 -14.33 3.27 -22.85
C ALA A 15 -13.34 3.12 -24.03
N LEU A 16 -13.67 3.63 -25.24
CA LEU A 16 -12.90 3.30 -26.47
C LEU A 16 -12.01 4.43 -27.01
N THR A 17 -11.90 5.58 -26.34
CA THR A 17 -11.18 6.74 -26.94
C THR A 17 -10.00 7.31 -26.13
N LEU A 18 -9.43 6.58 -25.19
CA LEU A 18 -8.25 7.04 -24.46
C LEU A 18 -7.02 6.12 -24.69
N HIS A 19 -6.54 6.14 -25.94
CA HIS A 19 -5.15 5.74 -26.21
C HIS A 19 -4.25 6.95 -25.92
N ILE A 20 -3.80 7.08 -24.70
CA ILE A 20 -2.67 7.94 -24.36
C ILE A 20 -1.59 7.00 -23.85
N ALA A 21 -0.63 6.68 -24.74
CA ALA A 21 0.60 6.02 -24.36
C ALA A 21 1.42 6.95 -23.47
N GLY A 22 1.36 6.74 -22.20
CA GLY A 22 2.31 7.21 -21.22
C GLY A 22 2.67 5.99 -20.38
N SER A 23 3.93 5.70 -20.21
CA SER A 23 4.38 4.70 -19.24
C SER A 23 4.01 5.21 -17.84
N ALA A 24 2.77 4.95 -17.45
CA ALA A 24 2.36 5.03 -16.07
C ALA A 24 2.58 3.62 -15.51
N HIS A 25 3.42 3.52 -14.53
CA HIS A 25 3.52 2.33 -13.72
C HIS A 25 2.48 2.49 -12.62
N ALA A 26 1.47 1.61 -12.56
CA ALA A 26 0.73 1.42 -11.33
C ALA A 26 1.77 0.97 -10.31
N GLN A 27 1.84 1.65 -9.21
CA GLN A 27 2.69 1.30 -8.10
C GLN A 27 1.77 0.90 -6.96
N ALA A 28 1.78 -0.35 -6.56
CA ALA A 28 1.32 -0.75 -5.25
C ALA A 28 2.23 -0.11 -4.17
N GLY A 29 1.98 -0.35 -2.89
CA GLY A 29 2.56 0.43 -1.80
C GLY A 29 1.66 1.64 -1.50
N PRO A 30 2.04 2.56 -0.62
CA PRO A 30 1.17 3.66 -0.24
C PRO A 30 0.51 4.35 -1.43
N PRO A 31 -0.84 4.50 -1.42
CA PRO A 31 -1.76 4.39 -0.28
C PRO A 31 -2.30 3.00 0.04
N PHE A 32 -1.93 1.95 -0.70
CA PHE A 32 -2.44 0.59 -0.56
C PHE A 32 -1.57 -0.26 0.39
N LEU A 33 -2.13 -1.41 0.82
CA LEU A 33 -1.46 -2.38 1.69
C LEU A 33 -0.56 -3.33 0.90
N THR A 34 -0.96 -3.65 -0.35
CA THR A 34 -0.18 -4.46 -1.28
C THR A 34 1.07 -3.72 -1.73
N ASN A 35 2.20 -4.39 -1.81
CA ASN A 35 3.43 -3.86 -2.38
C ASN A 35 3.62 -4.31 -3.83
N ASP A 36 4.48 -3.57 -4.58
CA ASP A 36 4.89 -3.88 -5.94
C ASP A 36 6.42 -4.08 -6.05
N PRO A 37 6.93 -4.64 -7.17
CA PRO A 37 8.36 -4.79 -7.41
C PRO A 37 9.13 -3.49 -7.67
N GLY A 38 8.47 -2.34 -7.75
CA GLY A 38 9.10 -1.05 -8.02
C GLY A 38 10.18 -0.69 -7.00
N THR A 39 11.17 0.06 -7.43
CA THR A 39 12.22 0.62 -6.57
C THR A 39 12.46 2.08 -6.98
N PRO A 40 12.95 2.96 -6.09
CA PRO A 40 13.24 4.35 -6.44
C PRO A 40 14.34 4.52 -7.51
N GLY A 41 15.09 3.46 -7.80
CA GLY A 41 16.26 3.51 -8.66
C GLY A 41 17.51 4.05 -7.95
N ASN A 42 18.65 3.94 -8.61
CA ASN A 42 19.95 4.18 -7.99
C ASN A 42 20.09 5.57 -7.36
N ALA A 43 20.45 5.58 -6.06
CA ALA A 43 20.71 6.78 -5.25
C ALA A 43 19.52 7.77 -5.19
N ASN A 44 18.31 7.33 -5.49
CA ASN A 44 17.10 8.11 -5.36
C ASN A 44 16.37 7.80 -4.05
N TRP A 45 15.58 8.77 -3.60
CA TRP A 45 14.69 8.63 -2.46
C TRP A 45 13.24 8.70 -2.90
N GLU A 46 12.44 7.86 -2.31
CA GLU A 46 10.99 7.99 -2.24
C GLU A 46 10.61 8.10 -0.76
N ILE A 47 9.95 9.20 -0.42
CA ILE A 47 9.54 9.49 0.96
C ILE A 47 8.03 9.65 0.97
N ASN A 48 7.35 8.78 1.71
CA ASN A 48 5.91 8.83 1.90
C ASN A 48 5.61 9.38 3.31
N LEU A 49 4.85 10.46 3.36
CA LEU A 49 4.35 11.06 4.60
C LEU A 49 2.84 10.99 4.57
N GLY A 50 2.27 10.14 5.39
CA GLY A 50 0.86 9.83 5.33
C GLY A 50 0.15 9.85 6.68
N SER A 51 -1.14 9.64 6.58
CA SER A 51 -2.03 9.35 7.69
C SER A 51 -2.93 8.20 7.28
N MET A 52 -2.86 7.09 8.01
CA MET A 52 -3.78 5.96 7.89
C MET A 52 -4.80 6.04 9.01
N GLN A 53 -6.07 5.92 8.66
CA GLN A 53 -7.17 5.80 9.61
C GLN A 53 -7.78 4.42 9.50
N THR A 54 -7.97 3.74 10.63
CA THR A 54 -8.72 2.48 10.71
C THR A 54 -9.79 2.60 11.79
N ILE A 55 -11.05 2.40 11.40
CA ILE A 55 -12.20 2.37 12.31
C ILE A 55 -12.71 0.94 12.34
N SER A 56 -12.67 0.34 13.50
CA SER A 56 -13.25 -0.97 13.79
C SER A 56 -14.27 -0.80 14.93
N ARG A 57 -15.08 -1.83 15.20
CA ARG A 57 -16.11 -1.77 16.22
C ARG A 57 -15.56 -1.37 17.59
N GLY A 58 -15.86 -0.15 18.00
CA GLY A 58 -15.44 0.40 19.30
C GLY A 58 -13.99 0.87 19.39
N VAL A 59 -13.22 0.80 18.32
CA VAL A 59 -11.82 1.25 18.25
C VAL A 59 -11.60 2.11 17.00
N SER A 60 -10.97 3.25 17.19
CA SER A 60 -10.47 4.09 16.09
C SER A 60 -8.96 4.26 16.26
N SER A 61 -8.22 3.92 15.25
CA SER A 61 -6.76 4.09 15.19
C SER A 61 -6.40 5.06 14.06
N TYR A 62 -5.46 5.93 14.36
CA TYR A 62 -4.88 6.87 13.42
C TYR A 62 -3.37 6.74 13.48
N GLU A 63 -2.75 6.48 12.36
CA GLU A 63 -1.30 6.52 12.19
C GLU A 63 -0.94 7.87 11.57
N VAL A 64 -0.50 8.83 12.38
CA VAL A 64 -0.21 10.20 11.94
C VAL A 64 0.87 10.86 12.76
N PRO A 65 2.06 11.17 12.16
CA PRO A 65 2.45 10.77 10.81
C PRO A 65 2.76 9.28 10.69
N GLN A 66 2.46 8.70 9.54
CA GLN A 66 3.12 7.50 9.04
C GLN A 66 4.28 7.97 8.17
N ILE A 67 5.48 7.57 8.51
CA ILE A 67 6.70 7.95 7.80
C ILE A 67 7.27 6.70 7.15
N ASP A 68 7.39 6.72 5.84
CA ASP A 68 8.00 5.64 5.06
C ASP A 68 9.12 6.22 4.18
N LEU A 69 10.34 5.73 4.40
CA LEU A 69 11.57 6.17 3.75
C LEU A 69 12.14 5.05 2.90
N ASN A 70 12.24 5.28 1.60
CA ASN A 70 12.74 4.32 0.64
C ASN A 70 13.95 4.88 -0.08
N PHE A 71 15.06 4.14 -0.09
CA PHE A 71 16.30 4.50 -0.76
C PHE A 71 16.73 3.44 -1.74
N GLY A 72 16.96 3.83 -2.99
CA GLY A 72 17.43 2.94 -4.05
C GLY A 72 18.94 2.71 -4.02
N LEU A 73 19.36 1.46 -3.92
CA LEU A 73 20.74 1.02 -4.02
C LEU A 73 20.94 0.22 -5.32
N GLY A 74 21.41 0.89 -6.37
CA GLY A 74 21.27 0.40 -7.72
C GLY A 74 19.80 0.44 -8.19
N ASP A 75 19.51 -0.18 -9.31
CA ASP A 75 18.16 -0.13 -9.90
C ASP A 75 17.23 -1.24 -9.37
N ARG A 76 17.77 -2.19 -8.62
CA ARG A 76 17.06 -3.41 -8.21
C ARG A 76 16.92 -3.61 -6.71
N ILE A 77 17.55 -2.77 -5.89
CA ILE A 77 17.53 -2.88 -4.44
C ILE A 77 16.94 -1.60 -3.84
N GLN A 78 16.04 -1.76 -2.89
CA GLN A 78 15.50 -0.69 -2.07
C GLN A 78 15.74 -1.01 -0.61
N LEU A 79 16.25 -0.05 0.13
CA LEU A 79 16.28 -0.07 1.58
C LEU A 79 15.11 0.75 2.09
N THR A 80 14.32 0.18 2.99
CA THR A 80 13.12 0.81 3.55
C THR A 80 13.20 0.93 5.06
N TYR A 81 12.66 2.01 5.58
CA TYR A 81 12.31 2.14 6.98
C TYR A 81 10.97 2.86 7.13
N GLU A 82 9.98 2.14 7.65
CA GLU A 82 8.66 2.70 7.97
C GLU A 82 8.45 2.75 9.47
N VAL A 83 7.78 3.81 9.97
CA VAL A 83 7.38 3.93 11.37
C VAL A 83 6.16 4.84 11.52
N PRO A 84 5.06 4.34 12.10
CA PRO A 84 3.89 5.16 12.39
C PRO A 84 3.90 5.72 13.82
N TYR A 85 3.38 6.94 13.97
CA TYR A 85 2.94 7.45 15.26
C TYR A 85 1.44 7.21 15.39
N VAL A 86 1.06 6.38 16.36
CA VAL A 86 -0.32 5.92 16.54
C VAL A 86 -1.06 6.76 17.57
N LEU A 87 -2.30 7.13 17.24
CA LEU A 87 -3.31 7.66 18.15
C LEU A 87 -4.48 6.67 18.15
N GLN A 88 -4.74 6.03 19.27
CA GLN A 88 -5.80 5.03 19.40
C GLN A 88 -6.83 5.44 20.43
N SER A 89 -8.10 5.40 20.04
CA SER A 89 -9.27 5.61 20.89
C SER A 89 -10.08 4.32 20.96
N SER A 90 -10.44 3.90 22.15
CA SER A 90 -11.36 2.78 22.38
C SER A 90 -12.41 3.20 23.41
N GLY A 91 -13.68 2.87 23.15
CA GLY A 91 -14.89 3.37 23.81
C GLY A 91 -14.76 3.72 25.29
N GLY A 92 -14.79 5.03 25.61
CA GLY A 92 -14.74 5.54 26.97
C GLY A 92 -13.38 5.56 27.65
N GLN A 93 -12.32 5.07 26.98
CA GLN A 93 -10.96 5.12 27.51
C GLN A 93 -10.21 6.37 27.03
N PRO A 94 -9.23 6.89 27.79
CA PRO A 94 -8.35 7.95 27.32
C PRO A 94 -7.61 7.54 26.05
N VAL A 95 -7.43 8.49 25.12
CA VAL A 95 -6.66 8.28 23.89
C VAL A 95 -5.23 7.83 24.24
N GLN A 96 -4.82 6.71 23.70
CA GLN A 96 -3.44 6.23 23.78
C GLN A 96 -2.64 6.74 22.58
N SER A 97 -1.38 7.11 22.80
CA SER A 97 -0.54 7.59 21.71
C SER A 97 0.93 7.26 21.89
N GLY A 98 1.66 7.18 20.80
CA GLY A 98 3.10 6.96 20.77
C GLY A 98 3.60 6.37 19.45
N TRP A 99 4.91 6.28 19.31
CA TRP A 99 5.54 5.55 18.22
C TRP A 99 5.25 4.06 18.36
N SER A 100 4.80 3.44 17.27
CA SER A 100 4.54 2.00 17.17
C SER A 100 5.78 1.23 16.74
N ASN A 101 5.61 0.01 16.23
CA ASN A 101 6.70 -0.79 15.69
C ASN A 101 7.29 -0.10 14.44
N GLY A 102 8.58 -0.27 14.24
CA GLY A 102 9.24 0.14 12.99
C GLY A 102 9.39 -1.06 12.05
N TYR A 103 9.44 -0.80 10.76
CA TYR A 103 9.51 -1.82 9.70
C TYR A 103 10.72 -1.58 8.79
N PRO A 104 11.97 -1.88 9.24
CA PRO A 104 13.10 -1.97 8.34
C PRO A 104 12.90 -3.10 7.34
N GLY A 105 13.19 -2.84 6.08
CA GLY A 105 13.04 -3.81 5.00
C GLY A 105 14.08 -3.66 3.91
N LEU A 106 14.23 -4.71 3.12
CA LEU A 106 15.07 -4.74 1.93
C LEU A 106 14.28 -5.38 0.78
N LYS A 107 13.95 -4.58 -0.23
CA LYS A 107 13.33 -5.08 -1.46
C LYS A 107 14.43 -5.44 -2.47
N TRP A 108 14.28 -6.59 -3.09
CA TRP A 108 15.13 -7.03 -4.19
C TRP A 108 14.29 -7.46 -5.39
N ARG A 109 14.32 -6.63 -6.44
CA ARG A 109 13.73 -6.95 -7.72
C ARG A 109 14.67 -7.86 -8.50
N PHE A 110 14.36 -9.14 -8.55
CA PHE A 110 15.18 -10.15 -9.20
C PHE A 110 14.78 -10.39 -10.67
N LEU A 111 13.57 -9.98 -11.08
CA LEU A 111 13.10 -10.00 -12.47
C LEU A 111 12.63 -8.60 -12.86
N ASP A 112 13.26 -8.02 -13.87
CA ASP A 112 12.84 -6.73 -14.45
C ASP A 112 11.78 -6.96 -15.53
N GLU A 113 11.02 -5.90 -15.81
CA GLU A 113 10.03 -5.87 -16.87
C GLU A 113 10.72 -6.15 -18.23
N GLY A 114 10.44 -7.32 -18.80
CA GLY A 114 10.85 -7.70 -20.15
C GLY A 114 9.74 -7.42 -21.16
N GLU A 115 9.89 -7.97 -22.38
CA GLU A 115 8.88 -7.87 -23.44
C GLU A 115 7.51 -8.43 -23.01
N ASP A 116 7.51 -9.42 -22.10
CA ASP A 116 6.31 -10.03 -21.54
C ASP A 116 5.62 -9.19 -20.46
N GLY A 117 6.22 -8.06 -20.04
CA GLY A 117 5.67 -7.14 -19.05
C GLY A 117 5.55 -7.72 -17.65
N TRP A 118 6.42 -8.64 -17.24
CA TRP A 118 6.49 -9.18 -15.89
C TRP A 118 7.60 -8.52 -15.09
N GLN A 119 7.31 -8.15 -13.84
CA GLN A 119 8.30 -7.80 -12.81
C GLN A 119 8.10 -8.67 -11.58
N MET A 120 9.17 -9.05 -10.91
CA MET A 120 9.10 -9.80 -9.65
C MET A 120 10.15 -9.35 -8.66
N SER A 121 9.75 -9.30 -7.39
CA SER A 121 10.62 -8.99 -6.26
C SER A 121 10.28 -9.82 -5.03
N THR A 122 11.16 -9.75 -4.06
CA THR A 122 10.86 -10.10 -2.67
C THR A 122 11.22 -8.91 -1.78
N PHE A 123 10.43 -8.71 -0.74
CA PHE A 123 10.60 -7.57 0.16
C PHE A 123 10.57 -8.02 1.64
N PRO A 124 11.57 -8.81 2.09
CA PRO A 124 11.67 -9.16 3.48
C PRO A 124 11.71 -7.92 4.38
N GLN A 125 10.86 -7.94 5.40
CA GLN A 125 10.73 -6.88 6.40
C GLN A 125 10.79 -7.46 7.80
N VAL A 126 11.26 -6.64 8.74
CA VAL A 126 11.26 -6.97 10.16
C VAL A 126 10.34 -5.97 10.87
N GLU A 127 9.21 -6.44 11.40
CA GLU A 127 8.48 -5.65 12.37
C GLU A 127 9.24 -5.65 13.68
N THR A 128 9.92 -4.54 13.97
CA THR A 128 10.74 -4.41 15.18
C THR A 128 9.86 -4.22 16.41
N GLY A 129 10.30 -4.76 17.53
CA GLY A 129 9.58 -4.54 18.79
C GLY A 129 9.60 -3.07 19.21
N ALA A 130 8.43 -2.51 19.45
CA ALA A 130 8.31 -1.19 20.07
C ALA A 130 8.65 -1.22 21.57
N SER A 131 8.70 -0.05 22.20
CA SER A 131 8.93 0.08 23.64
C SER A 131 7.89 -0.70 24.43
N MET A 132 8.28 -1.19 25.63
CA MET A 132 7.34 -1.85 26.55
C MET A 132 6.12 -0.96 26.85
N ARG A 133 6.31 0.36 26.94
CA ARG A 133 5.24 1.34 27.19
C ARG A 133 4.25 1.40 26.03
N ALA A 134 4.72 1.33 24.78
CA ALA A 134 3.85 1.32 23.60
C ALA A 134 3.00 0.03 23.55
N ARG A 135 3.61 -1.11 23.88
CA ARG A 135 2.91 -2.40 23.99
C ARG A 135 1.87 -2.41 25.11
N GLN A 136 2.18 -1.87 26.29
CA GLN A 136 1.23 -1.74 27.40
C GLN A 136 0.04 -0.85 27.05
N LYS A 137 0.22 0.14 26.19
CA LYS A 137 -0.84 1.00 25.67
C LYS A 137 -1.66 0.35 24.55
N GLY A 138 -1.27 -0.82 24.04
CA GLY A 138 -1.93 -1.50 22.94
C GLY A 138 -1.73 -0.85 21.55
N ILE A 139 -0.77 0.08 21.43
CA ILE A 139 -0.47 0.78 20.16
C ILE A 139 0.69 0.16 19.38
N ALA A 140 1.22 -0.95 19.86
CA ALA A 140 2.29 -1.70 19.21
C ALA A 140 2.17 -3.19 19.50
N ALA A 141 2.44 -4.01 18.50
CA ALA A 141 2.46 -5.46 18.63
C ALA A 141 3.71 -5.95 19.38
N PRO A 142 3.66 -7.11 20.04
CA PRO A 142 4.87 -7.77 20.52
C PRO A 142 5.68 -8.26 19.32
N GLY A 143 6.90 -7.74 19.14
CA GLY A 143 7.81 -8.16 18.08
C GLY A 143 8.98 -8.97 18.59
N PRO A 144 9.93 -9.38 17.71
CA PRO A 144 9.90 -9.14 16.27
C PRO A 144 9.03 -10.14 15.50
N ARG A 145 8.45 -9.69 14.38
CA ARG A 145 7.87 -10.54 13.33
C ARG A 145 8.63 -10.30 12.02
N TYR A 146 8.65 -11.30 11.17
CA TYR A 146 9.40 -11.26 9.90
C TYR A 146 8.43 -11.50 8.76
N LEU A 147 8.25 -10.54 7.86
CA LEU A 147 7.49 -10.72 6.64
C LEU A 147 8.42 -11.23 5.54
N LEU A 148 7.99 -12.27 4.83
CA LEU A 148 8.64 -12.82 3.65
C LEU A 148 7.63 -12.85 2.49
N PRO A 149 7.55 -11.80 1.66
CA PRO A 149 6.63 -11.73 0.54
C PRO A 149 7.29 -12.09 -0.79
N LEU A 150 6.45 -12.45 -1.74
CA LEU A 150 6.72 -12.42 -3.18
C LEU A 150 5.78 -11.37 -3.78
N GLU A 151 6.33 -10.46 -4.54
CA GLU A 151 5.62 -9.40 -5.24
C GLU A 151 5.75 -9.63 -6.76
N VAL A 152 4.67 -9.42 -7.48
CA VAL A 152 4.59 -9.63 -8.93
C VAL A 152 3.77 -8.52 -9.55
N THR A 153 4.30 -7.88 -10.59
CA THR A 153 3.54 -6.95 -11.45
C THR A 153 3.41 -7.51 -12.85
N LYS A 154 2.24 -7.30 -13.44
CA LYS A 154 1.94 -7.62 -14.84
C LYS A 154 1.11 -6.54 -15.50
N LYS A 155 1.55 -6.08 -16.66
CA LYS A 155 0.72 -5.24 -17.53
C LYS A 155 -0.30 -6.07 -18.30
N ILE A 156 -1.58 -5.73 -18.19
CA ILE A 156 -2.69 -6.38 -18.89
C ILE A 156 -3.50 -5.32 -19.63
N GLY A 157 -3.19 -5.11 -20.89
CA GLY A 157 -3.80 -4.03 -21.68
C GLY A 157 -3.49 -2.65 -21.06
N PRO A 158 -4.51 -1.83 -20.72
CA PRO A 158 -4.30 -0.53 -20.12
C PRO A 158 -4.13 -0.57 -18.58
N PHE A 159 -4.15 -1.75 -17.98
CA PHE A 159 -4.07 -1.94 -16.54
C PHE A 159 -2.70 -2.45 -16.15
N ASP A 160 -2.18 -1.88 -15.08
CA ASP A 160 -1.12 -2.50 -14.30
C ASP A 160 -1.78 -3.31 -13.18
N VAL A 161 -1.28 -4.54 -12.97
CA VAL A 161 -1.84 -5.47 -11.99
C VAL A 161 -0.72 -5.94 -11.10
N ASP A 162 -0.87 -5.72 -9.81
CA ASP A 162 0.07 -6.12 -8.79
C ASP A 162 -0.51 -7.24 -7.93
N PHE A 163 0.33 -8.17 -7.56
CA PHE A 163 0.00 -9.28 -6.68
C PHE A 163 1.10 -9.43 -5.64
N GLU A 164 0.72 -9.55 -4.38
CA GLU A 164 1.61 -9.85 -3.26
C GLU A 164 1.09 -11.08 -2.51
N ALA A 165 2.00 -12.00 -2.17
CA ALA A 165 1.72 -13.11 -1.29
C ALA A 165 2.87 -13.28 -0.30
N GLY A 166 2.57 -13.36 0.98
CA GLY A 166 3.60 -13.44 2.01
C GLY A 166 3.15 -14.09 3.31
N TYR A 167 4.13 -14.32 4.16
CA TYR A 167 3.93 -14.83 5.51
C TYR A 167 4.65 -13.97 6.53
N TYR A 168 3.94 -13.60 7.59
CA TYR A 168 4.54 -13.16 8.85
C TYR A 168 4.93 -14.35 9.70
N LEU A 169 6.22 -14.46 9.98
CA LEU A 169 6.80 -15.45 10.88
C LEU A 169 7.10 -14.74 12.21
N ALA A 170 6.52 -15.22 13.29
CA ALA A 170 6.79 -14.72 14.63
C ALA A 170 7.55 -15.78 15.45
N GLY A 171 8.41 -15.32 16.36
CA GLY A 171 9.04 -16.21 17.33
C GLY A 171 8.03 -16.80 18.34
N HIS A 172 6.90 -16.09 18.55
CA HIS A 172 5.80 -16.48 19.42
C HIS A 172 4.48 -16.04 18.78
N GLY A 173 3.47 -16.89 18.81
CA GLY A 173 2.16 -16.62 18.25
C GLY A 173 1.90 -17.29 16.89
N PRO A 174 0.71 -17.11 16.32
CA PRO A 174 0.37 -17.70 15.04
C PRO A 174 1.17 -17.07 13.91
N ARG A 175 1.37 -17.83 12.85
CA ARG A 175 1.79 -17.28 11.57
C ARG A 175 0.59 -16.57 10.95
N GLU A 176 0.89 -15.60 10.12
CA GLU A 176 -0.12 -14.81 9.42
C GLU A 176 0.25 -14.77 7.95
N ARG A 177 -0.69 -15.07 7.09
CA ARG A 177 -0.50 -14.95 5.64
C ARG A 177 -1.16 -13.69 5.15
N ILE A 178 -0.55 -13.08 4.15
CA ILE A 178 -1.11 -11.96 3.42
C ILE A 178 -1.26 -12.32 1.95
N LEU A 179 -2.33 -11.83 1.33
CA LEU A 179 -2.56 -11.88 -0.10
C LEU A 179 -3.10 -10.52 -0.53
N GLY A 180 -2.38 -9.85 -1.41
CA GLY A 180 -2.75 -8.57 -1.96
C GLY A 180 -2.94 -8.63 -3.47
N PHE A 181 -3.90 -7.90 -3.99
CA PHE A 181 -4.15 -7.74 -5.41
C PHE A 181 -4.57 -6.31 -5.67
N VAL A 182 -3.83 -5.61 -6.52
CA VAL A 182 -4.16 -4.26 -6.98
C VAL A 182 -4.33 -4.28 -8.49
N ALA A 183 -5.32 -3.55 -8.99
CA ALA A 183 -5.44 -3.28 -10.41
C ALA A 183 -5.71 -1.79 -10.60
N GLY A 184 -4.85 -1.14 -11.38
CA GLY A 184 -4.89 0.29 -11.57
C GLY A 184 -4.66 0.72 -13.00
N ARG A 185 -4.98 1.98 -13.27
CA ARG A 185 -4.67 2.61 -14.55
C ARG A 185 -4.66 4.13 -14.46
N PRO A 186 -3.86 4.80 -15.28
CA PRO A 186 -3.97 6.25 -15.45
C PRO A 186 -5.31 6.60 -16.12
N VAL A 187 -6.07 7.47 -15.47
CA VAL A 187 -7.32 8.06 -16.00
C VAL A 187 -7.02 9.35 -16.74
N THR A 188 -6.03 10.10 -16.25
CA THR A 188 -5.48 11.30 -16.90
C THR A 188 -3.95 11.26 -16.82
N LYS A 189 -3.26 12.27 -17.36
CA LYS A 189 -1.79 12.38 -17.18
C LYS A 189 -1.38 12.59 -15.73
N GLN A 190 -2.27 13.12 -14.90
CA GLN A 190 -2.02 13.41 -13.49
C GLN A 190 -2.65 12.41 -12.54
N LEU A 191 -3.79 11.82 -12.91
CA LEU A 191 -4.60 10.96 -12.02
C LEU A 191 -4.51 9.51 -12.44
N GLU A 192 -4.12 8.66 -11.52
CA GLU A 192 -4.22 7.21 -11.54
C GLU A 192 -5.25 6.76 -10.52
N LEU A 193 -6.07 5.79 -10.86
CA LEU A 193 -7.06 5.18 -9.99
C LEU A 193 -6.86 3.69 -9.94
N ASP A 194 -6.91 3.16 -8.74
CA ASP A 194 -6.61 1.79 -8.41
C ASP A 194 -7.69 1.19 -7.50
N VAL A 195 -7.84 -0.13 -7.57
CA VAL A 195 -8.66 -0.94 -6.68
C VAL A 195 -7.81 -2.05 -6.08
N GLU A 196 -7.91 -2.24 -4.78
CA GLU A 196 -7.23 -3.28 -4.03
C GLU A 196 -8.21 -4.26 -3.42
N ILE A 197 -7.82 -5.54 -3.40
CA ILE A 197 -8.37 -6.56 -2.50
C ILE A 197 -7.19 -7.09 -1.70
N TYR A 198 -7.27 -6.97 -0.38
CA TYR A 198 -6.21 -7.44 0.53
C TYR A 198 -6.79 -8.39 1.58
N ASP A 199 -6.19 -9.58 1.72
CA ASP A 199 -6.58 -10.61 2.70
C ASP A 199 -5.43 -10.82 3.68
N ASP A 200 -5.75 -10.71 4.95
CA ASP A 200 -4.87 -10.93 6.10
C ASP A 200 -5.49 -12.01 6.97
N ARG A 201 -4.75 -13.10 7.20
CA ARG A 201 -5.27 -14.26 7.90
C ARG A 201 -4.22 -14.95 8.77
N ALA A 202 -4.47 -14.99 10.06
CA ALA A 202 -3.71 -15.83 10.97
C ALA A 202 -4.02 -17.33 10.75
N ASP A 203 -3.02 -18.20 10.99
CA ASP A 203 -3.15 -19.67 10.84
C ASP A 203 -4.01 -20.29 11.94
N ASP A 204 -4.27 -19.59 13.04
CA ASP A 204 -5.25 -20.02 14.05
C ASP A 204 -6.67 -19.67 13.59
N ALA A 205 -7.66 -20.09 14.39
CA ALA A 205 -9.07 -19.85 14.10
C ALA A 205 -9.51 -18.38 14.32
N ALA A 206 -8.55 -17.44 14.34
CA ALA A 206 -8.86 -16.03 14.52
C ALA A 206 -9.67 -15.47 13.33
N PRO A 207 -10.51 -14.46 13.55
CA PRO A 207 -11.18 -13.76 12.47
C PRO A 207 -10.15 -13.18 11.49
N HIS A 208 -10.34 -13.45 10.20
CA HIS A 208 -9.53 -12.87 9.14
C HIS A 208 -10.16 -11.59 8.61
N SER A 209 -9.37 -10.77 7.94
CA SER A 209 -9.84 -9.55 7.29
C SER A 209 -9.55 -9.64 5.79
N THR A 210 -10.61 -9.49 4.99
CA THR A 210 -10.48 -9.25 3.55
C THR A 210 -11.05 -7.86 3.29
N THR A 211 -10.23 -6.93 2.83
CA THR A 211 -10.66 -5.55 2.53
C THR A 211 -10.85 -5.33 1.04
N LEU A 212 -11.68 -4.37 0.72
CA LEU A 212 -11.80 -3.77 -0.61
C LEU A 212 -11.53 -2.28 -0.46
N ASP A 213 -10.52 -1.81 -1.16
CA ASP A 213 -10.02 -0.45 -1.07
C ASP A 213 -10.02 0.19 -2.46
N LEU A 214 -10.43 1.46 -2.53
CA LEU A 214 -10.43 2.29 -3.73
C LEU A 214 -9.57 3.50 -3.47
N GLY A 215 -8.67 3.81 -4.37
CA GLY A 215 -7.77 4.92 -4.17
C GLY A 215 -7.04 5.33 -5.43
N GLY A 216 -5.90 5.97 -5.24
CA GLY A 216 -5.07 6.38 -6.35
C GLY A 216 -4.03 7.42 -5.99
N ARG A 217 -3.44 7.96 -7.05
CA ARG A 217 -2.34 8.91 -7.00
C ARG A 217 -2.63 10.10 -7.89
N TYR A 218 -2.33 11.29 -7.39
CA TYR A 218 -2.47 12.52 -8.16
C TYR A 218 -1.15 13.30 -8.21
N LYS A 219 -0.57 13.46 -9.38
CA LYS A 219 0.68 14.20 -9.60
C LYS A 219 0.43 15.70 -9.40
N LEU A 220 0.92 16.25 -8.28
CA LEU A 220 0.79 17.66 -7.93
C LEU A 220 1.83 18.55 -8.65
N GLY A 221 2.97 17.96 -8.99
CA GLY A 221 4.07 18.67 -9.62
C GLY A 221 5.37 17.88 -9.62
N ARG A 222 6.49 18.55 -9.78
CA ARG A 222 7.80 17.92 -9.88
C ARG A 222 8.14 17.12 -8.62
N GLY A 223 8.07 15.79 -8.73
CA GLY A 223 8.41 14.87 -7.63
C GLY A 223 7.43 14.90 -6.44
N LEU A 224 6.25 15.50 -6.59
CA LEU A 224 5.21 15.50 -5.55
C LEU A 224 3.95 14.81 -6.05
N ILE A 225 3.47 13.83 -5.29
CA ILE A 225 2.29 13.05 -5.61
C ILE A 225 1.40 12.99 -4.37
N ALA A 226 0.13 13.34 -4.51
CA ALA A 226 -0.88 13.12 -3.48
C ALA A 226 -1.35 11.67 -3.56
N LEU A 227 -1.46 11.02 -2.41
CA LEU A 227 -1.88 9.64 -2.24
C LEU A 227 -3.19 9.62 -1.47
N PHE A 228 -4.14 8.81 -1.90
CA PHE A 228 -5.43 8.70 -1.22
C PHE A 228 -6.05 7.33 -1.41
N MET A 229 -6.72 6.83 -0.37
CA MET A 229 -7.46 5.56 -0.40
C MET A 229 -8.60 5.60 0.60
N ALA A 230 -9.67 4.88 0.29
CA ALA A 230 -10.75 4.56 1.22
C ALA A 230 -11.27 3.15 0.96
N GLY A 231 -11.55 2.42 2.03
CA GLY A 231 -12.03 1.06 1.92
C GLY A 231 -12.62 0.50 3.21
N ARG A 232 -12.88 -0.79 3.21
CA ARG A 232 -13.49 -1.50 4.34
C ARG A 232 -13.38 -3.01 4.20
N SER A 233 -13.58 -3.72 5.30
CA SER A 233 -13.67 -5.18 5.28
C SER A 233 -14.95 -5.69 4.57
N LEU A 234 -14.78 -6.78 3.83
CA LEU A 234 -15.86 -7.55 3.18
C LEU A 234 -16.40 -8.67 4.07
N ASN A 235 -15.67 -9.10 5.11
CA ASN A 235 -16.00 -10.24 5.96
C ASN A 235 -16.97 -9.93 7.11
N GLY A 236 -17.52 -8.71 7.15
CA GLY A 236 -18.28 -8.20 8.30
C GLY A 236 -17.38 -7.58 9.36
N PHE A 237 -17.94 -7.28 10.55
CA PHE A 237 -17.23 -6.46 11.56
C PHE A 237 -17.26 -7.07 12.96
N ALA A 238 -17.80 -8.27 13.10
CA ALA A 238 -18.02 -8.89 14.42
C ALA A 238 -16.71 -9.26 15.13
N GLY A 239 -15.64 -9.52 14.36
CA GLY A 239 -14.32 -9.90 14.87
C GLY A 239 -13.33 -8.75 14.97
N GLY A 240 -13.79 -7.49 14.87
CA GLY A 240 -12.89 -6.32 14.91
C GLY A 240 -12.30 -5.92 13.55
N GLN A 241 -12.82 -6.50 12.46
CA GLN A 241 -12.42 -6.11 11.10
C GLN A 241 -12.73 -4.62 10.84
N PRO A 242 -11.99 -3.97 9.94
CA PRO A 242 -12.21 -2.56 9.62
C PRO A 242 -13.61 -2.30 9.05
N GLU A 243 -14.38 -1.43 9.70
CA GLU A 243 -15.61 -0.84 9.18
C GLU A 243 -15.30 0.25 8.15
N PHE A 244 -14.15 0.91 8.35
CA PHE A 244 -13.60 1.91 7.45
C PHE A 244 -12.08 1.91 7.55
N MET A 245 -11.41 2.06 6.41
CA MET A 245 -10.01 2.40 6.28
C MET A 245 -9.87 3.62 5.39
N GLY A 246 -8.90 4.47 5.66
CA GLY A 246 -8.64 5.64 4.84
C GLY A 246 -7.18 6.06 4.92
N TYR A 247 -6.60 6.40 3.79
CA TYR A 247 -5.25 6.92 3.69
C TYR A 247 -5.24 8.27 2.96
N LEU A 248 -4.48 9.21 3.51
CA LEU A 248 -4.12 10.46 2.84
C LEU A 248 -2.64 10.72 3.07
N GLY A 249 -1.91 11.00 2.00
CA GLY A 249 -0.48 11.22 2.08
C GLY A 249 0.10 12.01 0.94
N ILE A 250 1.38 12.31 1.08
CA ILE A 250 2.22 12.92 0.06
C ILE A 250 3.44 12.04 -0.15
N GLN A 251 3.68 11.67 -1.40
CA GLN A 251 4.91 11.04 -1.83
C GLN A 251 5.85 12.09 -2.41
N ILE A 252 7.10 12.06 -1.96
CA ILE A 252 8.16 12.97 -2.38
C ILE A 252 9.25 12.14 -3.05
N LEU A 253 9.47 12.40 -4.34
CA LEU A 253 10.51 11.74 -5.12
C LEU A 253 11.72 12.69 -5.24
N LEU A 254 12.89 12.26 -4.74
CA LEU A 254 14.12 13.02 -4.78
C LEU A 254 15.19 12.25 -5.56
N SER A 255 15.84 12.94 -6.50
CA SER A 255 17.01 12.41 -7.21
C SER A 255 18.30 12.99 -6.62
N SER A 256 19.24 12.13 -6.27
CA SER A 256 20.57 12.55 -5.76
C SER A 256 21.40 13.32 -6.78
N TYR A 257 21.04 13.26 -8.06
CA TYR A 257 21.74 13.97 -9.14
C TYR A 257 21.15 15.34 -9.48
N GLY A 258 20.31 15.91 -8.60
CA GLY A 258 19.70 17.22 -8.82
C GLY A 258 18.66 17.26 -9.95
N ARG A 259 18.27 16.13 -10.52
CA ARG A 259 17.18 16.01 -11.48
C ARG A 259 15.91 15.59 -10.73
N THR A 260 14.99 16.53 -10.56
CA THR A 260 13.64 16.20 -10.15
C THR A 260 13.00 15.31 -11.24
N PHE A 261 12.44 14.15 -10.87
CA PHE A 261 11.69 13.31 -11.77
C PHE A 261 10.60 14.14 -12.48
N GLY A 262 10.57 14.10 -13.82
CA GLY A 262 9.48 14.68 -14.60
C GLY A 262 9.83 15.95 -15.40
N ALA A 263 11.01 16.01 -15.99
CA ALA A 263 11.31 16.97 -17.05
C ALA A 263 11.33 16.27 -18.41
N GLU A 264 10.15 15.81 -18.87
CA GLU A 264 9.79 15.58 -20.28
C GLU A 264 8.27 15.76 -20.46
#